data_67b632a80b3950df13f3e5d2ed0b5838
#
_entry.id   67b632a80b3950df13f3e5d2ed0b5838
#
_cell.length_a   1.000
_cell.length_b   1.000
_cell.length_c   1.000
_cell.angle_alpha   90.00
_cell.angle_beta   90.00
_cell.angle_gamma   90.00
#
_symmetry.space_group_name_H-M   'P 1'
#
loop_
_entity.id
_entity.type
_entity.pdbx_description
1 polymer ?
#
loop_
_entity_poly.entity_id
_entity_poly.type
_entity_poly.pdbx_seq_one_letter_code
_entity_poly.pdbx_strand_id
1 'polypeptide(L)'
;MTDTLININNCRIENSRQAIIPELTWQMEEGQNWLIIGPNGGGKADFTNALAGNFTICPNPNKTNESPSIYSNLFQSSTEIVSLERAAKIIQEERENDESDYVEGGVDHGRSGRLFITQGFMNIKKGDPLPPEAQKLEGQPAIKLCGIEKILDRGLKYMSTGEIRRTLLARALISGKKLLILSDPFAGLDIESRTILLDFFNSISSKSSKNKD
;
A
#
# COMPACT_ATOMS: atom_id res chain seq x y z
N MET A 1 -17.05 -10.20 21.31
CA MET A 1 -16.75 -10.98 20.09
C MET A 1 -15.94 -10.08 19.19
N THR A 2 -14.76 -10.52 18.76
CA THR A 2 -13.94 -9.77 17.79
C THR A 2 -14.58 -9.92 16.41
N ASP A 3 -14.71 -8.78 15.69
CA ASP A 3 -15.30 -8.80 14.36
C ASP A 3 -14.31 -9.38 13.35
N THR A 4 -14.77 -10.31 12.51
CA THR A 4 -13.98 -10.84 11.40
C THR A 4 -13.92 -9.80 10.29
N LEU A 5 -12.72 -9.35 9.96
CA LEU A 5 -12.47 -8.31 8.98
C LEU A 5 -12.21 -8.87 7.58
N ILE A 6 -11.52 -10.00 7.51
CA ILE A 6 -11.27 -10.77 6.28
C ILE A 6 -11.52 -12.24 6.58
N ASN A 7 -12.30 -12.90 5.75
CA ASN A 7 -12.54 -14.33 5.83
C ASN A 7 -12.36 -14.95 4.44
N ILE A 8 -11.39 -15.84 4.34
CA ILE A 8 -11.10 -16.64 3.15
C ILE A 8 -11.16 -18.09 3.58
N ASN A 9 -12.13 -18.83 3.11
CA ASN A 9 -12.27 -20.24 3.42
C ASN A 9 -12.44 -21.06 2.15
N ASN A 10 -11.60 -22.08 1.95
CA ASN A 10 -11.64 -22.96 0.78
C ASN A 10 -11.66 -22.19 -0.57
N CYS A 11 -10.89 -21.13 -0.67
CA CYS A 11 -10.78 -20.33 -1.89
C CYS A 11 -9.46 -20.61 -2.61
N ARG A 12 -9.35 -20.13 -3.85
CA ARG A 12 -8.11 -20.07 -4.61
C ARG A 12 -7.85 -18.65 -5.09
N ILE A 13 -6.60 -18.33 -5.37
CA ILE A 13 -6.21 -17.05 -5.97
C ILE A 13 -5.90 -17.27 -7.44
N GLU A 14 -6.48 -16.42 -8.29
CA GLU A 14 -6.27 -16.43 -9.73
C GLU A 14 -5.74 -15.09 -10.23
N ASN A 15 -4.83 -15.18 -11.22
CA ASN A 15 -4.45 -14.06 -12.07
C ASN A 15 -4.77 -14.46 -13.52
N SER A 16 -5.57 -13.62 -14.20
CA SER A 16 -5.95 -13.85 -15.61
C SER A 16 -6.49 -15.26 -15.88
N ARG A 17 -7.29 -15.80 -14.94
CA ARG A 17 -7.89 -17.16 -14.97
C ARG A 17 -6.92 -18.33 -14.72
N GLN A 18 -5.65 -18.04 -14.42
CA GLN A 18 -4.70 -19.06 -14.00
C GLN A 18 -4.62 -19.10 -12.47
N ALA A 19 -4.80 -20.28 -11.88
CA ALA A 19 -4.63 -20.47 -10.44
C ALA A 19 -3.16 -20.29 -10.06
N ILE A 20 -2.89 -19.34 -9.17
CA ILE A 20 -1.57 -19.06 -8.62
C ILE A 20 -1.43 -19.72 -7.25
N ILE A 21 -2.46 -19.58 -6.41
CA ILE A 21 -2.56 -20.28 -5.13
C ILE A 21 -3.80 -21.18 -5.23
N PRO A 22 -3.62 -22.50 -5.29
CA PRO A 22 -4.70 -23.43 -5.60
C PRO A 22 -5.67 -23.63 -4.44
N GLU A 23 -5.22 -23.42 -3.21
CA GLU A 23 -6.06 -23.52 -2.01
C GLU A 23 -5.59 -22.54 -0.94
N LEU A 24 -6.55 -21.79 -0.38
CA LEU A 24 -6.30 -20.81 0.66
C LEU A 24 -7.45 -20.82 1.67
N THR A 25 -7.09 -20.96 2.94
CA THR A 25 -7.97 -20.69 4.08
C THR A 25 -7.23 -19.79 5.04
N TRP A 26 -7.77 -18.60 5.30
CA TRP A 26 -7.17 -17.61 6.17
C TRP A 26 -8.20 -16.62 6.68
N GLN A 27 -8.03 -16.16 7.90
CA GLN A 27 -8.94 -15.23 8.57
C GLN A 27 -8.15 -14.15 9.30
N MET A 28 -8.68 -12.94 9.29
CA MET A 28 -8.16 -11.80 10.04
C MET A 28 -9.28 -11.17 10.87
N GLU A 29 -9.02 -10.98 12.15
CA GLU A 29 -9.93 -10.34 13.09
C GLU A 29 -9.48 -8.92 13.43
N GLU A 30 -10.38 -8.14 14.00
CA GLU A 30 -10.08 -6.78 14.46
C GLU A 30 -8.92 -6.76 15.47
N GLY A 31 -8.01 -5.79 15.29
CA GLY A 31 -6.84 -5.58 16.15
C GLY A 31 -5.69 -6.56 15.90
N GLN A 32 -5.78 -7.47 14.93
CA GLN A 32 -4.67 -8.36 14.59
C GLN A 32 -3.66 -7.67 13.67
N ASN A 33 -2.37 -7.92 13.94
CA ASN A 33 -1.26 -7.62 13.06
C ASN A 33 -0.63 -8.93 12.59
N TRP A 34 -0.40 -9.06 11.28
CA TRP A 34 0.10 -10.29 10.67
C TRP A 34 1.49 -10.11 10.10
N LEU A 35 2.37 -11.07 10.37
CA LEU A 35 3.66 -11.21 9.71
C LEU A 35 3.61 -12.42 8.77
N ILE A 36 3.81 -12.18 7.47
CA ILE A 36 3.80 -13.23 6.46
C ILE A 36 5.25 -13.52 6.05
N ILE A 37 5.73 -14.71 6.39
CA ILE A 37 7.07 -15.19 6.08
C ILE A 37 7.01 -16.45 5.21
N GLY A 38 8.04 -16.63 4.39
CA GLY A 38 8.18 -17.79 3.51
C GLY A 38 9.28 -17.56 2.46
N PRO A 39 9.61 -18.59 1.66
CA PRO A 39 10.65 -18.50 0.64
C PRO A 39 10.28 -17.51 -0.48
N ASN A 40 11.29 -17.07 -1.25
CA ASN A 40 11.04 -16.32 -2.47
C ASN A 40 10.28 -17.22 -3.46
N GLY A 41 9.29 -16.63 -4.16
CA GLY A 41 8.39 -17.40 -5.03
C GLY A 41 7.28 -18.18 -4.30
N GLY A 42 7.22 -18.13 -2.96
CA GLY A 42 6.21 -18.85 -2.16
C GLY A 42 4.82 -18.18 -2.09
N GLY A 43 4.45 -17.34 -3.07
CA GLY A 43 3.09 -16.78 -3.17
C GLY A 43 2.78 -15.60 -2.25
N LYS A 44 3.75 -15.08 -1.47
CA LYS A 44 3.51 -13.95 -0.55
C LYS A 44 2.99 -12.70 -1.26
N ALA A 45 3.65 -12.33 -2.36
CA ALA A 45 3.24 -11.18 -3.18
C ALA A 45 1.87 -11.40 -3.82
N ASP A 46 1.59 -12.62 -4.28
CA ASP A 46 0.32 -12.98 -4.90
C ASP A 46 -0.83 -12.89 -3.88
N PHE A 47 -0.60 -13.40 -2.67
CA PHE A 47 -1.56 -13.31 -1.58
C PHE A 47 -1.85 -11.84 -1.21
N THR A 48 -0.82 -11.01 -1.04
CA THR A 48 -1.01 -9.60 -0.70
C THR A 48 -1.66 -8.80 -1.83
N ASN A 49 -1.36 -9.11 -3.09
CA ASN A 49 -2.05 -8.53 -4.25
C ASN A 49 -3.52 -8.95 -4.30
N ALA A 50 -3.85 -10.18 -3.93
CA ALA A 50 -5.24 -10.62 -3.85
C ALA A 50 -6.01 -9.91 -2.74
N LEU A 51 -5.41 -9.70 -1.56
CA LEU A 51 -6.00 -8.90 -0.48
C LEU A 51 -6.29 -7.45 -0.90
N ALA A 52 -5.43 -6.88 -1.75
CA ALA A 52 -5.60 -5.54 -2.29
C ALA A 52 -6.57 -5.46 -3.50
N GLY A 53 -7.12 -6.59 -3.94
CA GLY A 53 -8.04 -6.66 -5.07
C GLY A 53 -7.37 -6.63 -6.45
N ASN A 54 -6.04 -6.77 -6.53
CA ASN A 54 -5.32 -6.83 -7.80
C ASN A 54 -5.43 -8.22 -8.47
N PHE A 55 -5.67 -9.27 -7.67
CA PHE A 55 -5.95 -10.63 -8.12
C PHE A 55 -7.31 -11.08 -7.61
N THR A 56 -7.89 -12.09 -8.27
CA THR A 56 -9.21 -12.59 -7.93
C THR A 56 -9.11 -13.70 -6.88
N ILE A 57 -9.89 -13.57 -5.81
CA ILE A 57 -10.15 -14.65 -4.86
C ILE A 57 -11.48 -15.28 -5.25
N CYS A 58 -11.48 -16.55 -5.59
CA CYS A 58 -12.66 -17.26 -6.07
C CYS A 58 -12.84 -18.63 -5.35
N PRO A 59 -14.06 -19.18 -5.35
CA PRO A 59 -14.33 -20.49 -4.81
C PRO A 59 -13.42 -21.56 -5.40
N ASN A 60 -13.00 -22.53 -4.57
CA ASN A 60 -12.26 -23.69 -5.05
C ASN A 60 -13.25 -24.70 -5.69
N PRO A 61 -13.15 -24.99 -7.00
CA PRO A 61 -14.11 -25.85 -7.70
C PRO A 61 -14.03 -27.32 -7.28
N ASN A 62 -12.95 -27.72 -6.61
CA ASN A 62 -12.70 -29.11 -6.22
C ASN A 62 -13.27 -29.45 -4.83
N LYS A 63 -14.01 -28.52 -4.18
CA LYS A 63 -14.56 -28.72 -2.84
C LYS A 63 -16.02 -29.14 -2.88
N THR A 64 -16.39 -30.04 -1.98
CA THR A 64 -17.72 -30.60 -1.81
C THR A 64 -18.62 -29.68 -0.97
N ASN A 65 -19.92 -29.98 -0.93
CA ASN A 65 -20.93 -29.25 -0.16
C ASN A 65 -20.69 -29.21 1.36
N GLU A 66 -19.78 -30.04 1.90
CA GLU A 66 -19.47 -30.10 3.33
C GLU A 66 -18.59 -28.95 3.83
N SER A 67 -17.89 -28.26 2.93
CA SER A 67 -17.00 -27.14 3.28
C SER A 67 -17.15 -26.03 2.24
N PRO A 68 -18.16 -25.17 2.38
CA PRO A 68 -18.42 -24.11 1.39
C PRO A 68 -17.26 -23.11 1.31
N SER A 69 -17.00 -22.62 0.11
CA SER A 69 -16.06 -21.53 -0.10
C SER A 69 -16.68 -20.21 0.34
N ILE A 70 -15.99 -19.48 1.18
CA ILE A 70 -16.42 -18.16 1.69
C ILE A 70 -15.31 -17.15 1.42
N TYR A 71 -15.68 -16.02 0.83
CA TYR A 71 -14.79 -14.87 0.73
C TYR A 71 -15.50 -13.60 1.14
N SER A 72 -14.93 -12.91 2.12
CA SER A 72 -15.29 -11.56 2.49
C SER A 72 -14.04 -10.76 2.85
N ASN A 73 -13.97 -9.51 2.43
CA ASN A 73 -12.87 -8.59 2.76
C ASN A 73 -13.44 -7.18 2.89
N LEU A 74 -13.51 -6.69 4.12
CA LEU A 74 -14.02 -5.35 4.44
C LEU A 74 -13.06 -4.22 4.02
N PHE A 75 -11.82 -4.55 3.64
CA PHE A 75 -10.78 -3.58 3.30
C PHE A 75 -10.48 -3.48 1.80
N GLN A 76 -11.16 -4.23 0.94
CA GLN A 76 -10.82 -4.33 -0.49
C GLN A 76 -10.65 -2.96 -1.18
N SER A 77 -11.47 -1.97 -0.83
CA SER A 77 -11.37 -0.59 -1.34
C SER A 77 -10.49 0.33 -0.48
N SER A 78 -9.99 -0.15 0.65
CA SER A 78 -9.24 0.62 1.65
C SER A 78 -7.90 -0.02 2.01
N THR A 79 -7.30 -0.73 1.06
CA THR A 79 -5.98 -1.36 1.19
C THR A 79 -4.92 -0.55 0.43
N GLU A 80 -3.74 -0.42 1.01
CA GLU A 80 -2.56 0.11 0.33
C GLU A 80 -1.38 -0.84 0.50
N ILE A 81 -0.65 -1.07 -0.61
CA ILE A 81 0.58 -1.86 -0.63
C ILE A 81 1.77 -0.92 -0.78
N VAL A 82 2.72 -1.03 0.14
CA VAL A 82 4.02 -0.35 0.08
C VAL A 82 5.09 -1.40 -0.16
N SER A 83 5.64 -1.44 -1.38
CA SER A 83 6.66 -2.40 -1.79
C SER A 83 7.65 -1.76 -2.78
N LEU A 84 8.77 -2.47 -3.04
CA LEU A 84 9.74 -2.07 -4.07
C LEU A 84 9.11 -2.14 -5.47
N GLU A 85 8.32 -3.16 -5.74
CA GLU A 85 7.65 -3.38 -7.03
C GLU A 85 6.65 -2.25 -7.30
N ARG A 86 5.88 -1.85 -6.27
CA ARG A 86 4.94 -0.74 -6.39
C ARG A 86 5.66 0.59 -6.64
N ALA A 87 6.78 0.83 -5.97
CA ALA A 87 7.60 2.02 -6.18
C ALA A 87 8.18 2.05 -7.60
N ALA A 88 8.73 0.93 -8.09
CA ALA A 88 9.25 0.82 -9.45
C ALA A 88 8.17 1.06 -10.51
N LYS A 89 6.97 0.50 -10.28
CA LYS A 89 5.82 0.71 -11.17
C LYS A 89 5.40 2.18 -11.26
N ILE A 90 5.40 2.90 -10.15
CA ILE A 90 5.09 4.34 -10.14
C ILE A 90 6.10 5.13 -10.97
N ILE A 91 7.40 4.84 -10.82
CA ILE A 91 8.45 5.50 -11.61
C ILE A 91 8.25 5.22 -13.10
N GLN A 92 7.90 4.00 -13.46
CA GLN A 92 7.62 3.62 -14.84
C GLN A 92 6.38 4.35 -15.37
N GLU A 93 5.28 4.37 -14.62
CA GLU A 93 4.06 5.12 -14.95
C GLU A 93 4.36 6.61 -15.22
N GLU A 94 5.20 7.25 -14.39
CA GLU A 94 5.59 8.65 -14.59
C GLU A 94 6.43 8.87 -15.86
N ARG A 95 7.26 7.91 -16.22
CA ARG A 95 8.08 7.98 -17.45
C ARG A 95 7.24 7.74 -18.70
N GLU A 96 6.30 6.82 -18.65
CA GLU A 96 5.38 6.52 -19.76
C GLU A 96 4.41 7.68 -20.04
N ASN A 97 4.06 8.44 -18.99
CA ASN A 97 3.20 9.62 -19.06
C ASN A 97 4.00 10.93 -19.15
N ASP A 98 5.25 10.90 -19.60
CA ASP A 98 6.08 12.09 -19.79
C ASP A 98 5.60 12.88 -21.01
N GLU A 99 5.16 14.10 -20.78
CA GLU A 99 4.63 15.02 -21.78
C GLU A 99 5.66 16.11 -22.18
N SER A 100 6.96 15.90 -21.93
CA SER A 100 8.00 16.92 -22.17
C SER A 100 8.01 17.47 -23.59
N ASP A 101 7.67 16.65 -24.59
CA ASP A 101 7.57 17.06 -25.99
C ASP A 101 6.41 18.02 -26.27
N TYR A 102 5.45 18.13 -25.36
CA TYR A 102 4.21 18.91 -25.51
C TYR A 102 4.12 20.08 -24.53
N VAL A 103 5.09 20.24 -23.64
CA VAL A 103 5.12 21.31 -22.62
C VAL A 103 6.04 22.42 -23.05
N GLU A 104 5.59 23.65 -22.86
CA GLU A 104 6.43 24.85 -23.10
C GLU A 104 7.68 24.79 -22.20
N GLY A 105 8.87 24.91 -22.81
CA GLY A 105 10.16 24.72 -22.14
C GLY A 105 10.69 23.28 -22.17
N GLY A 106 9.96 22.31 -22.73
CA GLY A 106 10.42 20.93 -22.97
C GLY A 106 10.68 20.09 -21.72
N VAL A 107 10.11 20.45 -20.56
CA VAL A 107 10.30 19.71 -19.30
C VAL A 107 8.95 19.48 -18.62
N ASP A 108 8.47 18.25 -18.67
CA ASP A 108 7.38 17.80 -17.80
C ASP A 108 7.96 17.25 -16.49
N HIS A 109 7.67 17.89 -15.37
CA HIS A 109 8.13 17.44 -14.06
C HIS A 109 7.36 16.23 -13.52
N GLY A 110 6.29 15.80 -14.18
CA GLY A 110 5.40 14.73 -13.71
C GLY A 110 4.62 15.13 -12.45
N ARG A 111 4.07 14.15 -11.76
CA ARG A 111 3.44 14.39 -10.46
C ARG A 111 4.51 14.65 -9.39
N SER A 112 4.33 15.71 -8.60
CA SER A 112 5.16 15.89 -7.40
C SER A 112 4.74 14.92 -6.29
N GLY A 113 5.63 14.67 -5.32
CA GLY A 113 5.30 13.90 -4.12
C GLY A 113 4.09 14.47 -3.38
N ARG A 114 3.98 15.78 -3.30
CA ARG A 114 2.86 16.51 -2.70
C ARG A 114 1.55 16.19 -3.40
N LEU A 115 1.50 16.32 -4.72
CA LEU A 115 0.31 15.98 -5.51
C LEU A 115 -0.05 14.51 -5.35
N PHE A 116 0.92 13.61 -5.44
CA PHE A 116 0.73 12.17 -5.33
C PHE A 116 0.14 11.77 -3.96
N ILE A 117 0.63 12.35 -2.86
CA ILE A 117 0.08 12.12 -1.52
C ILE A 117 -1.35 12.66 -1.43
N THR A 118 -1.59 13.86 -1.94
CA THR A 118 -2.93 14.50 -1.94
C THR A 118 -3.95 13.66 -2.70
N GLN A 119 -3.56 13.04 -3.82
CA GLN A 119 -4.39 12.10 -4.57
C GLN A 119 -4.78 10.84 -3.78
N GLY A 120 -4.15 10.58 -2.65
CA GLY A 120 -4.51 9.48 -1.76
C GLY A 120 -5.83 9.70 -1.00
N PHE A 121 -6.24 10.94 -0.81
CA PHE A 121 -7.42 11.31 -0.02
C PHE A 121 -8.33 12.35 -0.69
N MET A 122 -7.90 12.94 -1.82
CA MET A 122 -8.68 13.89 -2.61
C MET A 122 -8.67 13.50 -4.09
N ASN A 123 -9.79 13.73 -4.77
CA ASN A 123 -9.88 13.52 -6.22
C ASN A 123 -9.35 14.74 -6.97
N ILE A 124 -8.03 14.78 -7.19
CA ILE A 124 -7.32 15.86 -7.87
C ILE A 124 -6.47 15.28 -9.01
N LYS A 125 -6.39 16.00 -10.14
CA LYS A 125 -5.63 15.56 -11.32
C LYS A 125 -4.30 16.32 -11.42
N LYS A 126 -3.37 15.81 -12.25
CA LYS A 126 -2.18 16.54 -12.68
C LYS A 126 -2.63 17.81 -13.42
N GLY A 127 -2.04 18.96 -13.07
CA GLY A 127 -2.39 20.27 -13.64
C GLY A 127 -3.46 21.04 -12.87
N ASP A 128 -4.22 20.40 -11.99
CA ASP A 128 -5.16 21.13 -11.13
C ASP A 128 -4.40 21.96 -10.07
N PRO A 129 -4.94 23.11 -9.64
CA PRO A 129 -4.37 23.86 -8.54
C PRO A 129 -4.40 23.06 -7.25
N LEU A 130 -3.27 23.08 -6.52
CA LEU A 130 -3.15 22.35 -5.27
C LEU A 130 -4.08 22.95 -4.19
N PRO A 131 -4.90 22.13 -3.53
CA PRO A 131 -5.80 22.59 -2.49
C PRO A 131 -5.03 23.00 -1.22
N PRO A 132 -5.64 23.78 -0.30
CA PRO A 132 -5.01 24.20 0.95
C PRO A 132 -4.51 23.03 1.82
N GLU A 133 -5.17 21.88 1.75
CA GLU A 133 -4.79 20.64 2.45
C GLU A 133 -3.42 20.13 1.98
N ALA A 134 -3.13 20.24 0.69
CA ALA A 134 -1.83 19.88 0.13
C ALA A 134 -0.69 20.77 0.66
N GLN A 135 -0.95 22.05 0.95
CA GLN A 135 0.02 22.95 1.55
C GLN A 135 0.33 22.61 3.00
N LYS A 136 -0.64 22.02 3.73
CA LYS A 136 -0.48 21.62 5.13
C LYS A 136 0.25 20.28 5.30
N LEU A 137 0.60 19.59 4.23
CA LEU A 137 1.28 18.28 4.31
C LEU A 137 2.59 18.33 5.08
N GLU A 138 3.38 19.41 4.96
CA GLU A 138 4.65 19.55 5.67
C GLU A 138 4.53 19.42 7.19
N GLY A 139 3.41 19.83 7.76
CA GLY A 139 3.12 19.72 9.18
C GLY A 139 2.62 18.34 9.63
N GLN A 140 2.32 17.44 8.70
CA GLN A 140 1.75 16.14 9.04
C GLN A 140 2.81 15.21 9.67
N PRO A 141 2.47 14.53 10.79
CA PRO A 141 3.39 13.60 11.44
C PRO A 141 3.93 12.50 10.51
N ALA A 142 3.09 12.00 9.59
CA ALA A 142 3.49 10.98 8.61
C ALA A 142 4.58 11.47 7.65
N ILE A 143 4.59 12.73 7.26
CA ILE A 143 5.61 13.32 6.39
C ILE A 143 6.97 13.33 7.09
N LYS A 144 6.98 13.78 8.36
CA LYS A 144 8.18 13.77 9.21
C LYS A 144 8.68 12.36 9.48
N LEU A 145 7.77 11.45 9.85
CA LEU A 145 8.07 10.03 10.07
C LEU A 145 8.76 9.39 8.85
N CYS A 146 8.30 9.73 7.65
CA CYS A 146 8.87 9.20 6.42
C CYS A 146 10.11 9.96 5.93
N GLY A 147 10.49 11.08 6.56
CA GLY A 147 11.64 11.90 6.19
C GLY A 147 11.60 12.43 4.77
N ILE A 148 10.43 12.90 4.33
CA ILE A 148 10.20 13.34 2.94
C ILE A 148 9.88 14.82 2.81
N GLU A 149 10.01 15.62 3.88
CA GLU A 149 9.68 17.04 3.89
C GLU A 149 10.37 17.80 2.77
N LYS A 150 11.66 17.52 2.56
CA LYS A 150 12.51 18.23 1.58
C LYS A 150 12.27 17.81 0.12
N ILE A 151 11.51 16.74 -0.09
CA ILE A 151 11.27 16.18 -1.42
C ILE A 151 9.80 16.20 -1.84
N LEU A 152 8.92 16.80 -1.04
CA LEU A 152 7.49 16.87 -1.32
C LEU A 152 7.19 17.49 -2.70
N ASP A 153 7.94 18.50 -3.09
CA ASP A 153 7.72 19.21 -4.35
C ASP A 153 8.58 18.69 -5.51
N ARG A 154 9.38 17.64 -5.25
CA ARG A 154 10.14 16.94 -6.30
C ARG A 154 9.20 16.05 -7.10
N GLY A 155 9.36 16.05 -8.44
CA GLY A 155 8.66 15.11 -9.32
C GLY A 155 9.02 13.66 -9.02
N LEU A 156 8.03 12.76 -9.02
CA LEU A 156 8.22 11.35 -8.69
C LEU A 156 9.27 10.67 -9.58
N LYS A 157 9.33 11.02 -10.86
CA LYS A 157 10.34 10.48 -11.80
C LYS A 157 11.79 10.84 -11.45
N TYR A 158 12.00 11.84 -10.60
CA TYR A 158 13.32 12.27 -10.11
C TYR A 158 13.63 11.77 -8.70
N MET A 159 12.75 10.97 -8.11
CA MET A 159 12.98 10.35 -6.82
C MET A 159 13.66 8.98 -6.99
N SER A 160 14.52 8.63 -6.03
CA SER A 160 15.02 7.27 -5.90
C SER A 160 13.90 6.31 -5.49
N THR A 161 14.08 5.03 -5.73
CA THR A 161 13.11 3.99 -5.32
C THR A 161 12.81 4.03 -3.81
N GLY A 162 13.84 4.33 -2.99
CA GLY A 162 13.67 4.51 -1.54
C GLY A 162 12.82 5.74 -1.19
N GLU A 163 13.03 6.86 -1.88
CA GLU A 163 12.21 8.08 -1.71
C GLU A 163 10.76 7.85 -2.11
N ILE A 164 10.51 7.16 -3.24
CA ILE A 164 9.15 6.76 -3.67
C ILE A 164 8.48 5.87 -2.62
N ARG A 165 9.20 4.89 -2.07
CA ARG A 165 8.62 4.01 -1.02
C ARG A 165 8.22 4.79 0.22
N ARG A 166 9.06 5.72 0.68
CA ARG A 166 8.73 6.60 1.81
C ARG A 166 7.55 7.50 1.49
N THR A 167 7.46 8.00 0.25
CA THR A 167 6.31 8.77 -0.23
C THR A 167 5.02 7.94 -0.29
N LEU A 168 5.09 6.68 -0.74
CA LEU A 168 3.99 5.72 -0.69
C LEU A 168 3.52 5.46 0.74
N LEU A 169 4.46 5.25 1.67
CA LEU A 169 4.14 5.03 3.07
C LEU A 169 3.44 6.25 3.68
N ALA A 170 3.97 7.45 3.45
CA ALA A 170 3.35 8.69 3.90
C ALA A 170 1.93 8.86 3.33
N ARG A 171 1.75 8.59 2.03
CA ARG A 171 0.44 8.60 1.38
C ARG A 171 -0.54 7.63 2.06
N ALA A 172 -0.11 6.39 2.30
CA ALA A 172 -0.95 5.39 2.94
C ALA A 172 -1.40 5.81 4.34
N LEU A 173 -0.48 6.38 5.13
CA LEU A 173 -0.76 6.86 6.48
C LEU A 173 -1.71 8.06 6.51
N ILE A 174 -1.59 8.99 5.55
CA ILE A 174 -2.41 10.21 5.47
C ILE A 174 -3.79 9.92 4.89
N SER A 175 -3.87 8.99 3.93
CA SER A 175 -5.14 8.67 3.24
C SER A 175 -6.11 7.86 4.09
N GLY A 176 -5.75 7.50 5.32
CA GLY A 176 -6.63 6.77 6.24
C GLY A 176 -6.99 5.36 5.77
N LYS A 177 -6.10 4.71 5.01
CA LYS A 177 -6.29 3.33 4.59
C LYS A 177 -6.40 2.41 5.81
N LYS A 178 -7.37 1.51 5.78
CA LYS A 178 -7.68 0.62 6.90
C LYS A 178 -6.78 -0.61 6.96
N LEU A 179 -6.29 -1.09 5.81
CA LEU A 179 -5.32 -2.18 5.71
C LEU A 179 -4.05 -1.67 5.02
N LEU A 180 -2.93 -1.74 5.74
CA LEU A 180 -1.61 -1.42 5.22
C LEU A 180 -0.79 -2.71 5.09
N ILE A 181 -0.35 -2.99 3.87
CA ILE A 181 0.50 -4.13 3.54
C ILE A 181 1.90 -3.60 3.23
N LEU A 182 2.87 -4.05 4.01
CA LEU A 182 4.26 -3.62 3.88
C LEU A 182 5.12 -4.80 3.44
N SER A 183 5.75 -4.68 2.27
CA SER A 183 6.74 -5.64 1.80
C SER A 183 8.13 -5.10 2.04
N ASP A 184 8.88 -5.76 2.92
CA ASP A 184 10.23 -5.38 3.34
C ASP A 184 10.36 -3.88 3.72
N PRO A 185 9.62 -3.41 4.74
CA PRO A 185 9.48 -1.98 5.04
C PRO A 185 10.80 -1.29 5.39
N PHE A 186 11.83 -2.05 5.77
CA PHE A 186 13.12 -1.53 6.20
C PHE A 186 14.18 -1.47 5.09
N ALA A 187 13.91 -2.05 3.91
CA ALA A 187 14.88 -2.05 2.82
C ALA A 187 15.17 -0.63 2.32
N GLY A 188 16.45 -0.31 2.19
CA GLY A 188 16.90 1.00 1.70
C GLY A 188 16.75 2.16 2.70
N LEU A 189 16.38 1.88 3.97
CA LEU A 189 16.36 2.85 5.04
C LEU A 189 17.70 2.87 5.78
N ASP A 190 18.16 4.07 6.16
CA ASP A 190 19.24 4.24 7.13
C ASP A 190 18.80 3.84 8.55
N ILE A 191 19.76 3.80 9.49
CA ILE A 191 19.52 3.33 10.86
C ILE A 191 18.50 4.21 11.59
N GLU A 192 18.56 5.53 11.42
CA GLU A 192 17.65 6.46 12.06
C GLU A 192 16.21 6.26 11.56
N SER A 193 16.02 6.21 10.24
CA SER A 193 14.71 5.95 9.63
C SER A 193 14.12 4.60 10.03
N ARG A 194 14.98 3.56 10.19
CA ARG A 194 14.53 2.24 10.68
C ARG A 194 14.03 2.31 12.12
N THR A 195 14.75 3.02 12.99
CA THR A 195 14.36 3.18 14.40
C THR A 195 13.00 3.89 14.50
N ILE A 196 12.84 5.00 13.78
CA ILE A 196 11.59 5.76 13.76
C ILE A 196 10.43 4.90 13.27
N LEU A 197 10.63 4.10 12.21
CA LEU A 197 9.60 3.22 11.67
C LEU A 197 9.25 2.07 12.63
N LEU A 198 10.23 1.51 13.34
CA LEU A 198 10.01 0.51 14.39
C LEU A 198 9.19 1.09 15.55
N ASP A 199 9.51 2.28 16.02
CA ASP A 199 8.77 2.95 17.09
C ASP A 199 7.32 3.23 16.66
N PHE A 200 7.12 3.60 15.41
CA PHE A 200 5.79 3.76 14.85
C PHE A 200 4.99 2.44 14.85
N PHE A 201 5.57 1.34 14.39
CA PHE A 201 4.88 0.03 14.43
C PHE A 201 4.60 -0.42 15.86
N ASN A 202 5.52 -0.24 16.78
CA ASN A 202 5.30 -0.53 18.19
C ASN A 202 4.15 0.30 18.77
N SER A 203 4.04 1.57 18.37
CA SER A 203 2.96 2.46 18.82
C SER A 203 1.57 2.02 18.33
N ILE A 204 1.47 1.47 17.12
CA ILE A 204 0.23 0.92 16.57
C ILE A 204 -0.14 -0.37 17.30
N SER A 205 0.82 -1.28 17.47
CA SER A 205 0.61 -2.57 18.13
C SER A 205 0.18 -2.41 19.59
N SER A 206 0.74 -1.43 20.31
CA SER A 206 0.40 -1.17 21.71
C SER A 206 -1.00 -0.57 21.90
N LYS A 207 -1.52 0.15 20.91
CA LYS A 207 -2.90 0.67 20.94
C LYS A 207 -3.94 -0.43 20.72
N SER A 208 -3.62 -1.45 19.91
CA SER A 208 -4.48 -2.61 19.69
C SER A 208 -4.69 -3.45 20.96
N SER A 209 -3.70 -3.51 21.86
CA SER A 209 -3.80 -4.27 23.11
C SER A 209 -4.54 -3.55 24.24
N LYS A 210 -4.70 -2.22 24.18
CA LYS A 210 -5.39 -1.43 25.21
C LYS A 210 -6.90 -1.33 25.02
N ASN A 211 -7.43 -1.74 23.88
CA ASN A 211 -8.89 -1.76 23.63
C ASN A 211 -9.54 -3.11 23.98
N LYS A 212 -8.84 -3.97 24.72
CA LYS A 212 -9.34 -5.30 25.14
C LYS A 212 -9.68 -5.40 26.64
N ASP A 213 -9.74 -4.28 27.36
CA ASP A 213 -10.20 -4.22 28.75
C ASP A 213 -11.61 -3.60 28.85
#